data_932f424093db2ec17458dfb379a99986
#
_entry.id   932f424093db2ec17458dfb379a99986
#
_cell.length_a   1.000
_cell.length_b   1.000
_cell.length_c   1.000
_cell.angle_alpha   90.00
_cell.angle_beta   90.00
_cell.angle_gamma   90.00
#
_symmetry.space_group_name_H-M   'P 1'
#
loop_
_entity.id
_entity.type
_entity.pdbx_description
1 polymer ?
#
loop_
_entity_poly.entity_id
_entity_poly.type
_entity_poly.pdbx_seq_one_letter_code
_entity_poly.pdbx_strand_id
1 'polypeptide(L)' 'MLVRICCPCIRQNPIYKNVRCNRYLGEVDGRYHFKCDRCKGVIEGDTMEGWVKIIHPPEK' A
#
# COMPACT_ATOMS: atom_id res chain seq x y z
N MET A 1 1.58 4.65 19.45
CA MET A 1 1.84 3.25 19.06
C MET A 1 2.14 3.17 17.57
N LEU A 2 3.29 2.62 17.22
CA LEU A 2 3.68 2.50 15.81
C LEU A 2 3.02 1.29 15.16
N VAL A 3 2.47 1.50 13.99
CA VAL A 3 1.81 0.45 13.22
C VAL A 3 2.62 0.19 11.95
N ARG A 4 2.91 -1.08 11.71
CA ARG A 4 3.63 -1.48 10.50
C ARG A 4 2.74 -1.34 9.28
N ILE A 5 3.24 -0.64 8.28
CA ILE A 5 2.52 -0.42 7.03
C ILE A 5 3.18 -1.19 5.91
N CYS A 6 2.40 -2.05 5.28
CA CYS A 6 2.83 -2.81 4.10
C CYS A 6 1.90 -2.48 2.95
N CYS A 7 2.41 -2.61 1.72
CA CYS A 7 1.62 -2.32 0.53
C CYS A 7 0.46 -3.31 0.41
N PRO A 8 -0.79 -2.83 0.42
CA PRO A 8 -1.96 -3.70 0.32
C PRO A 8 -2.36 -4.04 -1.12
N CYS A 9 -1.62 -3.57 -2.10
CA CYS A 9 -1.96 -3.81 -3.50
C CYS A 9 -1.93 -5.27 -3.85
N ILE A 10 -2.92 -5.68 -4.64
CA ILE A 10 -2.99 -7.03 -5.18
C ILE A 10 -2.79 -6.92 -6.68
N ARG A 11 -1.79 -7.62 -7.20
CA ARG A 11 -1.50 -7.63 -8.64
C ARG A 11 -1.97 -8.92 -9.24
N GLN A 12 -2.59 -8.83 -10.40
CA GLN A 12 -2.94 -10.01 -11.17
C GLN A 12 -1.71 -10.54 -11.88
N ASN A 13 -1.47 -11.82 -11.70
CA ASN A 13 -0.35 -12.49 -12.35
C ASN A 13 -0.92 -13.63 -13.18
N PRO A 14 -0.57 -13.73 -14.47
CA PRO A 14 -1.12 -14.79 -15.33
C PRO A 14 -0.74 -16.21 -14.88
N ILE A 15 0.33 -16.33 -14.10
CA ILE A 15 0.80 -17.63 -13.61
C ILE A 15 0.24 -17.95 -12.23
N TYR A 16 0.23 -16.97 -11.33
CA TYR A 16 -0.13 -17.18 -9.93
C TYR A 16 -1.43 -16.52 -9.52
N LYS A 17 -2.25 -16.12 -10.45
CA LYS A 17 -3.54 -15.46 -10.21
C LYS A 17 -3.35 -14.12 -9.50
N ASN A 18 -3.51 -14.09 -8.18
CA ASN A 18 -3.40 -12.85 -7.43
C ASN A 18 -2.18 -12.89 -6.52
N VAL A 19 -1.25 -11.97 -6.73
CA VAL A 19 -0.05 -11.86 -5.91
C VAL A 19 -0.10 -10.55 -5.14
N ARG A 20 0.02 -10.65 -3.83
CA ARG A 20 0.10 -9.46 -2.98
C ARG A 20 1.48 -8.84 -3.08
N CYS A 21 1.52 -7.53 -3.21
CA CYS A 21 2.78 -6.81 -3.18
C CYS A 21 3.44 -6.95 -1.81
N ASN A 22 2.69 -6.66 -0.76
CA ASN A 22 3.07 -6.84 0.64
C ASN A 22 4.46 -6.28 0.97
N ARG A 23 4.88 -5.25 0.25
CA ARG A 23 6.17 -4.63 0.50
C ARG A 23 6.12 -3.79 1.77
N TYR A 24 7.12 -3.94 2.60
CA TYR A 24 7.21 -3.15 3.82
C TYR A 24 7.50 -1.69 3.46
N LEU A 25 6.67 -0.78 3.94
CA LEU A 25 6.78 0.65 3.66
C LEU A 25 7.32 1.45 4.84
N GLY A 26 6.97 1.06 6.05
CA GLY A 26 7.43 1.77 7.23
C GLY A 26 6.51 1.55 8.42
N GLU A 27 6.81 2.26 9.49
CA GLU A 27 5.98 2.24 10.70
C GLU A 27 5.54 3.67 11.00
N VAL A 28 4.25 3.84 11.32
CA VAL A 28 3.68 5.16 11.55
C VAL A 28 2.72 5.13 12.72
N ASP A 29 2.44 6.32 13.23
CA ASP A 29 1.45 6.53 14.27
C ASP A 29 0.57 7.69 13.82
N GLY A 30 -0.63 7.37 13.34
CA GLY A 30 -1.55 8.35 12.81
C GLY A 30 -1.56 8.38 11.29
N ARG A 31 -1.57 9.57 10.74
CA ARG A 31 -1.69 9.76 9.30
C ARG A 31 -0.39 9.39 8.57
N TYR A 32 -0.53 8.73 7.42
CA TYR A 32 0.63 8.32 6.64
C TYR A 32 0.38 8.43 5.14
N HIS A 33 1.49 8.54 4.40
CA HIS A 33 1.46 8.66 2.96
C HIS A 33 2.74 8.02 2.41
N PHE A 34 2.59 6.89 1.72
CA PHE A 34 3.72 6.16 1.17
C PHE A 34 3.56 5.91 -0.31
N LYS A 35 4.68 5.82 -1.00
CA LYS A 35 4.70 5.43 -2.40
C LYS A 35 5.39 4.09 -2.52
N CYS A 36 4.71 3.13 -3.12
CA CYS A 36 5.28 1.82 -3.36
C CYS A 36 6.01 1.79 -4.69
N ASP A 37 7.30 1.51 -4.65
CA ASP A 37 8.11 1.44 -5.87
C ASP A 37 7.69 0.29 -6.76
N ARG A 38 7.20 -0.77 -6.16
CA ARG A 38 6.87 -1.98 -6.89
C ARG A 38 5.57 -1.86 -7.65
N CYS A 39 4.55 -1.31 -6.98
CA CYS A 39 3.24 -1.12 -7.58
C CYS A 39 3.10 0.23 -8.26
N LYS A 40 4.01 1.15 -7.95
CA LYS A 40 3.97 2.54 -8.41
C LYS A 40 2.71 3.27 -7.99
N GLY A 41 2.08 2.75 -6.95
CA GLY A 41 0.89 3.36 -6.39
C GLY A 41 1.23 4.14 -5.14
N VAL A 42 0.31 5.02 -4.76
CA VAL A 42 0.42 5.80 -3.54
C VAL A 42 -0.59 5.25 -2.53
N ILE A 43 -0.14 5.06 -1.30
CA ILE A 43 -0.96 4.54 -0.22
C ILE A 43 -1.07 5.63 0.85
N GLU A 44 -2.28 5.99 1.17
CA GLU A 44 -2.56 7.02 2.16
C GLU A 44 -3.56 6.47 3.17
N GLY A 45 -3.36 6.81 4.42
CA GLY A 45 -4.27 6.32 5.44
C GLY A 45 -4.05 6.95 6.80
N ASP A 46 -4.77 6.43 7.77
CA ASP A 46 -4.70 6.91 9.15
C ASP A 46 -4.90 5.71 10.08
N THR A 47 -3.89 5.44 10.90
CA THR A 47 -3.96 4.30 11.83
C THR A 47 -4.90 4.57 12.99
N MET A 48 -5.10 5.83 13.33
CA MET A 48 -6.02 6.22 14.40
C MET A 48 -7.48 6.06 13.99
N GLU A 49 -7.80 6.45 12.76
CA GLU A 49 -9.15 6.34 12.23
C GLU A 49 -9.42 4.97 11.59
N GLY A 50 -8.36 4.25 11.24
CA GLY A 50 -8.48 2.91 10.72
C GLY A 50 -8.90 2.80 9.27
N TRP A 51 -8.53 3.77 8.44
CA TRP A 51 -8.83 3.71 7.02
C TRP A 51 -7.54 3.72 6.19
N VAL A 52 -7.66 3.19 4.98
CA VAL A 52 -6.56 3.18 4.01
C VAL A 52 -7.12 3.40 2.62
N LYS A 53 -6.42 4.20 1.83
CA LYS A 53 -6.79 4.51 0.46
C LYS A 53 -5.62 4.23 -0.47
N ILE A 54 -5.89 3.56 -1.57
CA ILE A 54 -4.87 3.26 -2.57
C ILE A 54 -5.13 4.10 -3.81
N ILE A 55 -4.12 4.88 -4.20
CA ILE A 55 -4.21 5.73 -5.39
C ILE A 55 -3.21 5.19 -6.40
N HIS A 56 -3.70 4.68 -7.51
CA HIS A 56 -2.84 4.20 -8.58
C HIS A 56 -2.62 5.31 -9.59
N PRO A 57 -1.39 5.46 -10.08
CA PRO A 57 -1.14 6.45 -11.13
C PRO A 57 -1.84 6.00 -12.42
N PRO A 58 -2.22 6.94 -13.27
CA PRO A 58 -2.84 6.59 -14.55
C PRO A 58 -1.86 5.79 -15.41
N GLU A 59 -2.36 4.76 -16.02
CA GLU A 59 -1.55 3.94 -16.92
C GLU A 59 -1.33 4.69 -18.24
N LYS A 60 -0.14 4.55 -18.74
CA LYS A 60 0.20 5.12 -20.03
C LYS A 60 -0.07 4.12 -21.15
#